data_2a131dc836f4fafbec4eeaf31b136788
#
_entry.id   2a131dc836f4fafbec4eeaf31b136788
#
_cell.length_a   1.000
_cell.length_b   1.000
_cell.length_c   1.000
_cell.angle_alpha   90.00
_cell.angle_beta   90.00
_cell.angle_gamma   90.00
#
_symmetry.space_group_name_H-M   'P 1'
#
loop_
_entity.id
_entity.type
_entity.pdbx_description
1 polymer ?
#
loop_
_entity_poly.entity_id
_entity_poly.type
_entity_poly.pdbx_seq_one_letter_code
_entity_poly.pdbx_strand_id
1 'polypeptide(L)'
;MKQQPPLTIPTTIDVPQAKIHTAPNGTKIYAINCPEYEVVRLSFIFHAGSITQRHPFTASATANMLAEGSERMTSQQIAEQLDYYGSYFDINIDRDYSYITFCSLSKFFEPTAEVIEQVILHPTFSENEVAIYADKRRQQLAIERRKVETIAREQFAQAIFGKEHPYGICYTENAYESLCSENIAEHYKRRYTAENCIVVCSGSITDKVLERIISITAQLPHTAISETLELPPYHTQHDIRIQHDGALQSSIRMGRLLFTRTHEDFVPMQVLSMVLGGYFGSRLMQNLREQNGFTYGIFSAMVNFQNSGYLAIATQVGTEVTEAALEQIALEIDTLRNELVSEQELLLVKNMMAGEMMRILDGPFGIADVTTENILCGFDNSHIADNLDRIRRTTAEEIRSLAQKYLDPKDMVTVVAGDFS
;
A
#
# COMPACT_ATOMS: atom_id res chain seq x y z
N MET A 1 -13.54 -35.72 -22.18
CA MET A 1 -13.13 -34.62 -21.30
C MET A 1 -11.66 -34.33 -21.56
N LYS A 2 -11.24 -33.09 -21.81
CA LYS A 2 -9.83 -32.76 -21.88
C LYS A 2 -9.26 -32.90 -20.46
N GLN A 3 -8.19 -33.66 -20.35
CA GLN A 3 -7.51 -33.87 -19.06
C GLN A 3 -6.92 -32.54 -18.60
N GLN A 4 -7.16 -32.15 -17.36
CA GLN A 4 -6.57 -30.95 -16.79
C GLN A 4 -5.04 -31.07 -16.84
N PRO A 5 -4.31 -30.08 -17.33
CA PRO A 5 -2.85 -30.15 -17.33
C PRO A 5 -2.32 -30.29 -15.90
N PRO A 6 -1.21 -31.04 -15.72
CA PRO A 6 -0.62 -31.17 -14.39
C PRO A 6 -0.22 -29.81 -13.85
N LEU A 7 -0.61 -29.52 -12.62
CA LEU A 7 -0.18 -28.33 -11.90
C LEU A 7 1.30 -28.49 -11.56
N THR A 8 2.15 -27.78 -12.26
CA THR A 8 3.57 -27.68 -11.94
C THR A 8 3.86 -26.30 -11.35
N ILE A 9 4.37 -26.29 -10.11
CA ILE A 9 4.86 -25.03 -9.53
C ILE A 9 6.19 -24.72 -10.19
N PRO A 10 6.40 -23.50 -10.69
CA PRO A 10 7.70 -23.08 -11.20
C PRO A 10 8.77 -23.31 -10.11
N THR A 11 9.87 -23.95 -10.48
CA THR A 11 10.97 -24.17 -9.52
C THR A 11 11.90 -22.99 -9.40
N THR A 12 11.89 -22.12 -10.41
CA THR A 12 12.69 -20.88 -10.44
C THR A 12 11.85 -19.75 -11.03
N ILE A 13 12.06 -18.55 -10.53
CA ILE A 13 11.52 -17.31 -11.11
C ILE A 13 12.73 -16.49 -11.53
N ASP A 14 12.85 -16.23 -12.82
CA ASP A 14 13.85 -15.29 -13.35
C ASP A 14 13.16 -13.93 -13.54
N VAL A 15 13.54 -12.95 -12.72
CA VAL A 15 13.00 -11.60 -12.79
C VAL A 15 14.09 -10.67 -13.27
N PRO A 16 13.84 -9.88 -14.32
CA PRO A 16 14.82 -8.92 -14.80
C PRO A 16 15.29 -7.98 -13.68
N GLN A 17 16.60 -7.84 -13.53
CA GLN A 17 17.17 -6.86 -12.63
C GLN A 17 17.05 -5.46 -13.24
N ALA A 18 16.67 -4.49 -12.41
CA ALA A 18 16.66 -3.11 -12.84
C ALA A 18 18.08 -2.60 -13.06
N LYS A 19 18.34 -1.98 -14.22
CA LYS A 19 19.58 -1.27 -14.46
C LYS A 19 19.56 0.07 -13.75
N ILE A 20 20.54 0.31 -12.90
CA ILE A 20 20.61 1.53 -12.10
C ILE A 20 21.37 2.61 -12.87
N HIS A 21 20.72 3.76 -13.05
CA HIS A 21 21.32 4.99 -13.55
C HIS A 21 21.28 6.04 -12.42
N THR A 22 22.18 7.03 -12.51
CA THR A 22 22.20 8.13 -11.54
C THR A 22 22.12 9.44 -12.31
N ALA A 23 21.11 10.25 -12.01
CA ALA A 23 21.00 11.59 -12.55
C ALA A 23 22.11 12.50 -12.01
N PRO A 24 22.46 13.61 -12.69
CA PRO A 24 23.48 14.55 -12.25
C PRO A 24 23.30 15.08 -10.81
N ASN A 25 22.07 15.16 -10.32
CA ASN A 25 21.73 15.56 -8.96
C ASN A 25 21.75 14.39 -7.94
N GLY A 26 22.22 13.21 -8.32
CA GLY A 26 22.36 12.05 -7.44
C GLY A 26 21.13 11.14 -7.33
N THR A 27 19.97 11.54 -7.86
CA THR A 27 18.75 10.73 -7.84
C THR A 27 18.95 9.40 -8.58
N LYS A 28 18.55 8.29 -7.99
CA LYS A 28 18.63 6.96 -8.59
C LYS A 28 17.44 6.69 -9.50
N ILE A 29 17.73 6.17 -10.70
CA ILE A 29 16.76 5.78 -11.71
C ILE A 29 16.94 4.27 -11.96
N TYR A 30 15.91 3.50 -11.71
CA TYR A 30 15.87 2.05 -11.88
C TYR A 30 15.11 1.74 -13.17
N ALA A 31 15.81 1.29 -14.18
CA ALA A 31 15.25 1.03 -15.51
C ALA A 31 15.09 -0.48 -15.77
N ILE A 32 13.86 -0.89 -16.09
CA ILE A 32 13.49 -2.25 -16.47
C ILE A 32 13.09 -2.22 -17.95
N ASN A 33 14.03 -2.59 -18.82
CA ASN A 33 13.79 -2.53 -20.27
C ASN A 33 13.12 -3.82 -20.76
N CYS A 34 11.88 -3.67 -21.26
CA CYS A 34 11.08 -4.72 -21.88
C CYS A 34 10.64 -4.20 -23.26
N PRO A 35 11.54 -4.26 -24.28
CA PRO A 35 11.32 -3.61 -25.58
C PRO A 35 10.19 -4.20 -26.41
N GLU A 36 9.71 -5.40 -26.06
CA GLU A 36 8.54 -6.05 -26.67
C GLU A 36 7.21 -5.37 -26.32
N TYR A 37 7.18 -4.52 -25.30
CA TYR A 37 6.01 -3.74 -24.92
C TYR A 37 6.16 -2.30 -25.41
N GLU A 38 5.29 -1.86 -26.30
CA GLU A 38 5.30 -0.50 -26.87
C GLU A 38 4.76 0.57 -25.91
N VAL A 39 5.11 0.47 -24.63
CA VAL A 39 4.70 1.38 -23.56
C VAL A 39 5.90 1.81 -22.73
N VAL A 40 5.77 2.98 -22.09
CA VAL A 40 6.68 3.46 -21.07
C VAL A 40 5.86 3.81 -19.85
N ARG A 41 6.19 3.17 -18.72
CA ARG A 41 5.73 3.57 -17.39
C ARG A 41 6.88 4.27 -16.66
N LEU A 42 6.60 5.42 -16.08
CA LEU A 42 7.56 6.23 -15.32
C LEU A 42 6.93 6.61 -13.99
N SER A 43 7.55 6.20 -12.90
CA SER A 43 7.10 6.48 -11.53
C SER A 43 8.16 7.27 -10.78
N PHE A 44 7.75 8.41 -10.21
CA PHE A 44 8.52 9.16 -9.22
C PHE A 44 7.98 8.78 -7.85
N ILE A 45 8.85 8.27 -6.99
CA ILE A 45 8.51 7.85 -5.64
C ILE A 45 9.24 8.77 -4.66
N PHE A 46 8.48 9.58 -3.93
CA PHE A 46 9.02 10.52 -2.96
C PHE A 46 8.73 10.06 -1.54
N HIS A 47 9.72 10.15 -0.64
CA HIS A 47 9.48 10.00 0.80
C HIS A 47 8.72 11.24 1.31
N ALA A 48 7.46 11.32 0.91
CA ALA A 48 6.56 12.46 1.10
C ALA A 48 5.15 12.05 1.57
N GLY A 49 5.03 10.87 2.19
CA GLY A 49 3.79 10.37 2.75
C GLY A 49 3.33 11.14 3.99
N SER A 50 2.19 10.75 4.54
CA SER A 50 1.56 11.48 5.65
C SER A 50 2.40 11.52 6.93
N ILE A 51 3.35 10.61 7.11
CA ILE A 51 4.30 10.60 8.23
C ILE A 51 5.22 11.83 8.23
N THR A 52 5.43 12.45 7.08
CA THR A 52 6.34 13.58 6.89
C THR A 52 5.65 14.95 6.90
N GLN A 53 4.31 14.97 7.00
CA GLN A 53 3.53 16.21 6.98
C GLN A 53 3.60 16.94 8.32
N ARG A 54 3.61 18.28 8.27
CA ARG A 54 3.56 19.17 9.44
C ARG A 54 2.15 19.62 9.77
N HIS A 55 1.28 19.66 8.77
CA HIS A 55 -0.12 20.05 8.88
C HIS A 55 -1.02 18.92 8.40
N PRO A 56 -2.23 18.77 8.97
CA PRO A 56 -3.18 17.75 8.54
C PRO A 56 -3.44 17.78 7.04
N PHE A 57 -3.50 16.59 6.43
CA PHE A 57 -3.82 16.36 5.02
C PHE A 57 -2.87 17.01 3.99
N THR A 58 -1.82 17.72 4.43
CA THR A 58 -0.92 18.42 3.51
C THR A 58 -0.22 17.47 2.53
N ALA A 59 0.23 16.29 3.00
CA ALA A 59 0.89 15.33 2.13
C ALA A 59 -0.02 14.83 1.00
N SER A 60 -1.26 14.45 1.35
CA SER A 60 -2.24 13.99 0.35
C SER A 60 -2.70 15.13 -0.58
N ALA A 61 -2.87 16.33 -0.05
CA ALA A 61 -3.21 17.50 -0.86
C ALA A 61 -2.10 17.82 -1.85
N THR A 62 -0.83 17.86 -1.39
CA THR A 62 0.32 18.13 -2.26
C THR A 62 0.36 17.17 -3.45
N ALA A 63 0.29 15.86 -3.18
CA ALA A 63 0.33 14.86 -4.24
C ALA A 63 -0.84 15.02 -5.22
N ASN A 64 -2.09 15.08 -4.71
CA ASN A 64 -3.28 15.16 -5.56
C ASN A 64 -3.40 16.48 -6.35
N MET A 65 -2.74 17.54 -5.93
CA MET A 65 -2.82 18.83 -6.59
C MET A 65 -1.67 19.10 -7.58
N LEU A 66 -0.74 18.17 -7.77
CA LEU A 66 0.36 18.33 -8.74
C LEU A 66 -0.16 18.59 -10.17
N ALA A 67 -1.27 17.99 -10.56
CA ALA A 67 -1.86 18.14 -11.88
C ALA A 67 -2.99 19.17 -11.95
N GLU A 68 -3.29 19.87 -10.86
CA GLU A 68 -4.34 20.90 -10.85
C GLU A 68 -3.87 22.25 -11.43
N GLY A 69 -2.65 22.28 -11.96
CA GLY A 69 -2.07 23.39 -12.69
C GLY A 69 -0.57 23.48 -12.51
N SER A 70 0.09 24.01 -13.52
CA SER A 70 1.52 24.28 -13.53
C SER A 70 1.77 25.74 -13.95
N GLU A 71 3.05 26.17 -13.93
CA GLU A 71 3.44 27.49 -14.39
C GLU A 71 3.03 27.78 -15.85
N ARG A 72 2.88 26.74 -16.69
CA ARG A 72 2.63 26.87 -18.14
C ARG A 72 1.33 26.23 -18.61
N MET A 73 0.70 25.39 -17.80
CA MET A 73 -0.47 24.61 -18.19
C MET A 73 -1.54 24.66 -17.10
N THR A 74 -2.78 24.86 -17.50
CA THR A 74 -3.93 24.66 -16.62
C THR A 74 -4.20 23.16 -16.42
N SER A 75 -4.98 22.77 -15.39
CA SER A 75 -5.41 21.38 -15.18
C SER A 75 -6.12 20.81 -16.40
N GLN A 76 -6.97 21.61 -17.06
CA GLN A 76 -7.65 21.21 -18.29
C GLN A 76 -6.66 20.92 -19.43
N GLN A 77 -5.65 21.77 -19.64
CA GLN A 77 -4.63 21.55 -20.67
C GLN A 77 -3.77 20.32 -20.38
N ILE A 78 -3.42 20.06 -19.10
CA ILE A 78 -2.73 18.84 -18.68
C ILE A 78 -3.56 17.61 -19.04
N ALA A 79 -4.84 17.59 -18.64
CA ALA A 79 -5.75 16.48 -18.93
C ALA A 79 -5.94 16.28 -20.44
N GLU A 80 -6.26 17.34 -21.20
CA GLU A 80 -6.45 17.29 -22.65
C GLU A 80 -5.21 16.75 -23.39
N GLN A 81 -4.01 17.13 -22.96
CA GLN A 81 -2.77 16.68 -23.59
C GLN A 81 -2.49 15.21 -23.28
N LEU A 82 -2.69 14.76 -22.05
CA LEU A 82 -2.57 13.36 -21.69
C LEU A 82 -3.59 12.49 -22.45
N ASP A 83 -4.85 12.90 -22.48
CA ASP A 83 -5.92 12.18 -23.19
C ASP A 83 -5.66 12.11 -24.70
N TYR A 84 -5.19 13.19 -25.31
CA TYR A 84 -4.88 13.24 -26.75
C TYR A 84 -3.83 12.19 -27.17
N TYR A 85 -2.82 11.95 -26.31
CA TYR A 85 -1.78 10.96 -26.56
C TYR A 85 -2.11 9.57 -25.99
N GLY A 86 -3.28 9.40 -25.38
CA GLY A 86 -3.66 8.15 -24.71
C GLY A 86 -2.73 7.81 -23.53
N SER A 87 -2.16 8.84 -22.93
CA SER A 87 -1.33 8.73 -21.73
C SER A 87 -2.20 8.87 -20.49
N TYR A 88 -1.80 8.24 -19.40
CA TYR A 88 -2.50 8.45 -18.15
C TYR A 88 -1.54 8.77 -17.01
N PHE A 89 -2.09 9.38 -15.99
CA PHE A 89 -1.42 9.83 -14.80
C PHE A 89 -2.17 9.29 -13.58
N ASP A 90 -1.42 8.70 -12.65
CA ASP A 90 -1.97 8.15 -11.42
C ASP A 90 -1.17 8.63 -10.21
N ILE A 91 -1.88 8.91 -9.14
CA ILE A 91 -1.31 9.29 -7.85
C ILE A 91 -1.75 8.30 -6.80
N ASN A 92 -0.79 7.70 -6.14
CA ASN A 92 -1.01 6.97 -4.91
C ASN A 92 -0.18 7.58 -3.79
N ILE A 93 -0.76 7.65 -2.60
CA ILE A 93 -0.07 8.12 -1.40
C ILE A 93 -0.40 7.23 -0.22
N ASP A 94 0.61 6.81 0.49
CA ASP A 94 0.50 6.06 1.73
C ASP A 94 1.05 6.84 2.93
N ARG A 95 1.37 6.16 3.99
CA ARG A 95 1.94 6.77 5.19
C ARG A 95 3.36 7.27 4.96
N ASP A 96 4.17 6.57 4.17
CA ASP A 96 5.59 6.81 4.00
C ASP A 96 5.91 7.55 2.68
N TYR A 97 5.21 7.22 1.58
CA TYR A 97 5.57 7.65 0.24
C TYR A 97 4.41 8.28 -0.54
N SER A 98 4.78 9.12 -1.51
CA SER A 98 3.93 9.54 -2.63
C SER A 98 4.46 8.92 -3.91
N TYR A 99 3.57 8.27 -4.67
CA TYR A 99 3.86 7.61 -5.94
C TYR A 99 3.17 8.39 -7.05
N ILE A 100 3.94 8.96 -7.96
CA ILE A 100 3.44 9.73 -9.10
C ILE A 100 3.81 8.97 -10.36
N THR A 101 2.83 8.34 -10.99
CA THR A 101 3.04 7.40 -12.09
C THR A 101 2.43 7.93 -13.38
N PHE A 102 3.21 7.90 -14.45
CA PHE A 102 2.77 8.20 -15.80
C PHE A 102 2.93 6.96 -16.68
N CYS A 103 1.96 6.74 -17.56
CA CYS A 103 2.05 5.72 -18.60
C CYS A 103 1.75 6.36 -19.96
N SER A 104 2.54 5.99 -20.95
CA SER A 104 2.32 6.41 -22.33
C SER A 104 2.72 5.32 -23.32
N LEU A 105 2.21 5.39 -24.54
CA LEU A 105 2.80 4.65 -25.65
C LEU A 105 4.22 5.20 -25.93
N SER A 106 5.18 4.31 -26.24
CA SER A 106 6.59 4.69 -26.45
C SER A 106 6.76 5.78 -27.51
N LYS A 107 5.96 5.73 -28.57
CA LYS A 107 5.96 6.73 -29.66
C LYS A 107 5.48 8.12 -29.23
N PHE A 108 4.72 8.21 -28.14
CA PHE A 108 4.19 9.46 -27.57
C PHE A 108 4.84 9.85 -26.26
N PHE A 109 5.96 9.20 -25.91
CA PHE A 109 6.66 9.50 -24.67
C PHE A 109 7.15 10.96 -24.61
N GLU A 110 7.70 11.51 -25.70
CA GLU A 110 8.24 12.87 -25.69
C GLU A 110 7.20 13.96 -25.35
N PRO A 111 6.03 14.03 -26.05
CA PRO A 111 5.01 14.98 -25.66
C PRO A 111 4.41 14.71 -24.29
N THR A 112 4.35 13.45 -23.83
CA THR A 112 3.96 13.11 -22.46
C THR A 112 5.02 13.60 -21.46
N ALA A 113 6.31 13.50 -21.79
CA ALA A 113 7.40 13.95 -20.94
C ALA A 113 7.40 15.47 -20.70
N GLU A 114 6.89 16.28 -21.65
CA GLU A 114 6.65 17.71 -21.44
C GLU A 114 5.61 17.97 -20.34
N VAL A 115 4.53 17.18 -20.30
CA VAL A 115 3.52 17.24 -19.25
C VAL A 115 4.09 16.77 -17.92
N ILE A 116 4.85 15.66 -17.90
CA ILE A 116 5.52 15.15 -16.71
C ILE A 116 6.41 16.22 -16.08
N GLU A 117 7.21 16.90 -16.89
CA GLU A 117 8.08 17.99 -16.43
C GLU A 117 7.28 19.11 -15.76
N GLN A 118 6.16 19.52 -16.36
CA GLN A 118 5.30 20.55 -15.78
C GLN A 118 4.67 20.10 -14.45
N VAL A 119 4.14 18.89 -14.39
CA VAL A 119 3.46 18.34 -13.20
C VAL A 119 4.45 18.11 -12.05
N ILE A 120 5.64 17.57 -12.33
CA ILE A 120 6.61 17.22 -11.29
C ILE A 120 7.44 18.41 -10.82
N LEU A 121 7.84 19.31 -11.73
CA LEU A 121 8.83 20.35 -11.43
C LEU A 121 8.22 21.75 -11.23
N HIS A 122 7.07 22.00 -11.81
CA HIS A 122 6.49 23.35 -11.88
C HIS A 122 5.00 23.41 -11.46
N PRO A 123 4.53 22.59 -10.48
CA PRO A 123 3.14 22.66 -10.07
C PRO A 123 2.84 24.00 -9.42
N THR A 124 1.60 24.46 -9.60
CA THR A 124 1.06 25.63 -8.90
C THR A 124 -0.05 25.19 -7.97
N PHE A 125 -0.05 25.75 -6.77
CA PHE A 125 -1.04 25.42 -5.75
C PHE A 125 -1.89 26.66 -5.50
N SER A 126 -2.77 27.01 -6.47
CA SER A 126 -3.57 28.24 -6.34
C SER A 126 -4.56 28.12 -5.18
N GLU A 127 -4.82 29.21 -4.48
CA GLU A 127 -5.75 29.26 -3.35
C GLU A 127 -7.15 28.76 -3.73
N ASN A 128 -7.61 29.10 -4.94
CA ASN A 128 -8.92 28.67 -5.44
C ASN A 128 -9.01 27.16 -5.58
N GLU A 129 -8.02 26.52 -6.22
CA GLU A 129 -8.00 25.04 -6.40
C GLU A 129 -7.82 24.32 -5.06
N VAL A 130 -7.00 24.87 -4.16
CA VAL A 130 -6.85 24.35 -2.79
C VAL A 130 -8.18 24.40 -2.04
N ALA A 131 -8.92 25.48 -2.12
CA ALA A 131 -10.21 25.62 -1.45
C ALA A 131 -11.25 24.61 -2.01
N ILE A 132 -11.30 24.46 -3.33
CA ILE A 132 -12.18 23.47 -3.99
C ILE A 132 -11.82 22.04 -3.57
N TYR A 133 -10.53 21.71 -3.57
CA TYR A 133 -10.03 20.40 -3.12
C TYR A 133 -10.40 20.14 -1.65
N ALA A 134 -10.11 21.10 -0.76
CA ALA A 134 -10.37 20.97 0.68
C ALA A 134 -11.86 20.77 0.95
N ASP A 135 -12.75 21.55 0.33
CA ASP A 135 -14.20 21.40 0.53
C ASP A 135 -14.72 20.06 0.03
N LYS A 136 -14.30 19.63 -1.16
CA LYS A 136 -14.65 18.31 -1.72
C LYS A 136 -14.21 17.17 -0.82
N ARG A 137 -12.95 17.20 -0.32
CA ARG A 137 -12.40 16.17 0.54
C ARG A 137 -13.01 16.16 1.93
N ARG A 138 -13.30 17.34 2.48
CA ARG A 138 -14.03 17.51 3.73
C ARG A 138 -15.40 16.83 3.69
N GLN A 139 -16.18 17.10 2.64
CA GLN A 139 -17.49 16.48 2.44
C GLN A 139 -17.40 14.95 2.28
N GLN A 140 -16.43 14.48 1.48
CA GLN A 140 -16.20 13.05 1.27
C GLN A 140 -15.84 12.36 2.59
N LEU A 141 -14.92 12.90 3.39
CA LEU A 141 -14.52 12.33 4.67
C LEU A 141 -15.68 12.30 5.67
N ALA A 142 -16.50 13.36 5.72
CA ALA A 142 -17.69 13.41 6.56
C ALA A 142 -18.72 12.31 6.22
N ILE A 143 -18.86 11.98 4.93
CA ILE A 143 -19.71 10.86 4.48
C ILE A 143 -19.10 9.51 4.86
N GLU A 144 -17.81 9.34 4.62
CA GLU A 144 -17.12 8.06 4.90
C GLU A 144 -17.09 7.74 6.39
N ARG A 145 -16.92 8.72 7.27
CA ARG A 145 -16.91 8.54 8.73
C ARG A 145 -18.28 8.19 9.34
N ARG A 146 -19.35 8.16 8.54
CA ARG A 146 -20.64 7.57 8.94
C ARG A 146 -20.67 6.06 8.81
N LYS A 147 -19.71 5.45 8.13
CA LYS A 147 -19.63 4.00 7.93
C LYS A 147 -18.88 3.36 9.11
N VAL A 148 -19.47 2.34 9.70
CA VAL A 148 -18.84 1.56 10.78
C VAL A 148 -17.46 1.01 10.39
N GLU A 149 -17.27 0.68 9.10
CA GLU A 149 -15.99 0.21 8.57
C GLU A 149 -14.88 1.26 8.69
N THR A 150 -15.18 2.51 8.32
CA THR A 150 -14.22 3.62 8.42
C THR A 150 -13.90 3.91 9.88
N ILE A 151 -14.92 3.95 10.75
CA ILE A 151 -14.77 4.14 12.20
C ILE A 151 -13.86 3.06 12.78
N ALA A 152 -14.16 1.79 12.51
CA ALA A 152 -13.37 0.67 12.99
C ALA A 152 -11.92 0.71 12.49
N ARG A 153 -11.69 1.05 11.21
CA ARG A 153 -10.36 1.16 10.62
C ARG A 153 -9.52 2.27 11.26
N GLU A 154 -10.10 3.46 11.45
CA GLU A 154 -9.41 4.59 12.07
C GLU A 154 -9.08 4.29 13.53
N GLN A 155 -10.05 3.77 14.29
CA GLN A 155 -9.84 3.43 15.70
C GLN A 155 -8.84 2.28 15.87
N PHE A 156 -8.81 1.33 14.94
CA PHE A 156 -7.84 0.25 14.96
C PHE A 156 -6.40 0.76 14.73
N ALA A 157 -6.21 1.70 13.80
CA ALA A 157 -4.90 2.34 13.62
C ALA A 157 -4.46 3.10 14.89
N GLN A 158 -5.38 3.85 15.51
CA GLN A 158 -5.11 4.53 16.78
C GLN A 158 -4.85 3.55 17.93
N ALA A 159 -5.55 2.44 17.96
CA ALA A 159 -5.40 1.42 18.99
C ALA A 159 -4.07 0.69 18.91
N ILE A 160 -3.59 0.44 17.69
CA ILE A 160 -2.29 -0.24 17.45
C ILE A 160 -1.11 0.70 17.68
N PHE A 161 -1.14 1.91 17.11
CA PHE A 161 0.02 2.80 17.09
C PHE A 161 -0.01 3.88 18.16
N GLY A 162 -1.21 4.26 18.63
CA GLY A 162 -1.42 5.42 19.48
C GLY A 162 -1.93 6.63 18.70
N LYS A 163 -2.67 7.51 19.38
CA LYS A 163 -3.32 8.68 18.78
C LYS A 163 -2.33 9.76 18.29
N GLU A 164 -1.15 9.82 18.88
CA GLU A 164 -0.11 10.79 18.54
C GLU A 164 0.92 10.24 17.55
N HIS A 165 0.94 8.93 17.35
CA HIS A 165 1.87 8.30 16.41
C HIS A 165 1.43 8.57 14.96
N PRO A 166 2.33 8.97 14.03
CA PRO A 166 1.98 9.31 12.65
C PRO A 166 1.26 8.18 11.88
N TYR A 167 1.50 6.91 12.22
CA TYR A 167 0.78 5.78 11.63
C TYR A 167 -0.63 5.59 12.22
N GLY A 168 -0.87 6.08 13.44
CA GLY A 168 -2.16 5.98 14.14
C GLY A 168 -3.03 7.22 14.06
N ILE A 169 -2.45 8.38 13.78
CA ILE A 169 -3.19 9.65 13.78
C ILE A 169 -4.29 9.67 12.72
N CYS A 170 -5.49 10.08 13.14
CA CYS A 170 -6.65 10.25 12.28
C CYS A 170 -7.25 11.63 12.51
N TYR A 171 -7.27 12.44 11.47
CA TYR A 171 -7.82 13.78 11.53
C TYR A 171 -9.32 13.77 11.22
N THR A 172 -10.06 14.67 11.85
CA THR A 172 -11.46 14.92 11.50
C THR A 172 -11.56 15.73 10.22
N GLU A 173 -12.74 15.75 9.62
CA GLU A 173 -13.05 16.57 8.43
C GLU A 173 -12.79 18.05 8.64
N ASN A 174 -12.94 18.56 9.86
CA ASN A 174 -12.68 19.97 10.19
C ASN A 174 -11.19 20.35 10.03
N ALA A 175 -10.29 19.37 10.08
CA ALA A 175 -8.86 19.65 9.89
C ALA A 175 -8.53 20.13 8.46
N TYR A 176 -9.43 19.91 7.48
CA TYR A 176 -9.30 20.51 6.14
C TYR A 176 -9.43 22.05 6.14
N GLU A 177 -10.01 22.67 7.17
CA GLU A 177 -10.09 24.12 7.32
C GLU A 177 -8.72 24.79 7.49
N SER A 178 -7.72 24.02 7.95
CA SER A 178 -6.33 24.49 8.09
C SER A 178 -5.50 24.31 6.82
N LEU A 179 -6.04 23.66 5.79
CA LEU A 179 -5.31 23.41 4.55
C LEU A 179 -5.27 24.69 3.70
N CYS A 180 -4.08 25.16 3.37
CA CYS A 180 -3.84 26.34 2.56
C CYS A 180 -2.72 26.12 1.55
N SER A 181 -2.64 26.98 0.55
CA SER A 181 -1.63 26.95 -0.51
C SER A 181 -0.20 26.98 0.04
N GLU A 182 0.05 27.76 1.08
CA GLU A 182 1.38 27.90 1.70
C GLU A 182 1.85 26.58 2.32
N ASN A 183 0.99 25.89 3.06
CA ASN A 183 1.32 24.61 3.69
C ASN A 183 1.62 23.53 2.64
N ILE A 184 0.87 23.49 1.55
CA ILE A 184 1.07 22.59 0.43
C ILE A 184 2.39 22.91 -0.28
N ALA A 185 2.64 24.17 -0.60
CA ALA A 185 3.88 24.60 -1.24
C ALA A 185 5.12 24.37 -0.35
N GLU A 186 5.00 24.54 0.98
CA GLU A 186 6.06 24.22 1.92
C GLU A 186 6.37 22.71 1.90
N HIS A 187 5.33 21.84 1.96
CA HIS A 187 5.50 20.41 1.92
C HIS A 187 6.15 19.96 0.60
N TYR A 188 5.68 20.50 -0.53
CA TYR A 188 6.27 20.23 -1.85
C TYR A 188 7.76 20.61 -1.87
N LYS A 189 8.12 21.84 -1.53
CA LYS A 189 9.51 22.33 -1.52
C LYS A 189 10.43 21.50 -0.61
N ARG A 190 9.86 20.97 0.47
CA ARG A 190 10.61 20.21 1.46
C ARG A 190 10.79 18.74 1.10
N ARG A 191 9.81 18.13 0.41
CA ARG A 191 9.76 16.67 0.21
C ARG A 191 9.92 16.23 -1.23
N TYR A 192 9.58 17.05 -2.21
CA TYR A 192 9.71 16.69 -3.63
C TYR A 192 11.08 17.13 -4.16
N THR A 193 12.12 16.47 -3.65
CA THR A 193 13.53 16.82 -3.89
C THR A 193 14.33 15.60 -4.35
N ALA A 194 15.50 15.85 -4.91
CA ALA A 194 16.39 14.81 -5.43
C ALA A 194 16.76 13.75 -4.37
N GLU A 195 17.01 14.16 -3.14
CA GLU A 195 17.41 13.28 -2.03
C GLU A 195 16.28 12.38 -1.54
N ASN A 196 15.03 12.83 -1.71
CA ASN A 196 13.84 12.07 -1.30
C ASN A 196 13.22 11.27 -2.44
N CYS A 197 13.79 11.30 -3.63
CA CYS A 197 13.21 10.71 -4.84
C CYS A 197 13.94 9.45 -5.28
N ILE A 198 13.14 8.44 -5.60
CA ILE A 198 13.56 7.28 -6.40
C ILE A 198 12.70 7.29 -7.66
N VAL A 199 13.33 7.04 -8.82
CA VAL A 199 12.62 6.93 -10.10
C VAL A 199 12.66 5.49 -10.56
N VAL A 200 11.52 4.95 -10.93
CA VAL A 200 11.40 3.61 -11.55
C VAL A 200 10.75 3.76 -12.90
N CYS A 201 11.39 3.21 -13.94
CA CYS A 201 10.82 3.20 -15.29
C CYS A 201 10.85 1.79 -15.88
N SER A 202 9.80 1.45 -16.62
CA SER A 202 9.66 0.12 -17.24
C SER A 202 8.96 0.19 -18.60
N GLY A 203 9.17 -0.85 -19.40
CA GLY A 203 8.67 -0.95 -20.76
C GLY A 203 9.74 -0.71 -21.80
N SER A 204 9.42 -0.07 -22.92
CA SER A 204 10.37 0.22 -23.99
C SER A 204 11.27 1.41 -23.66
N ILE A 205 12.32 1.15 -22.89
CA ILE A 205 13.27 2.16 -22.41
C ILE A 205 14.43 2.27 -23.38
N THR A 206 14.23 3.03 -24.47
CA THR A 206 15.31 3.34 -25.42
C THR A 206 16.28 4.37 -24.81
N ASP A 207 17.48 4.51 -25.40
CA ASP A 207 18.46 5.50 -24.96
C ASP A 207 17.85 6.91 -24.93
N LYS A 208 17.05 7.27 -25.96
CA LYS A 208 16.37 8.57 -26.03
C LYS A 208 15.36 8.77 -24.89
N VAL A 209 14.57 7.73 -24.59
CA VAL A 209 13.62 7.76 -23.47
C VAL A 209 14.37 7.92 -22.15
N LEU A 210 15.43 7.16 -21.95
CA LEU A 210 16.25 7.22 -20.75
C LEU A 210 16.93 8.58 -20.57
N GLU A 211 17.51 9.16 -21.63
CA GLU A 211 18.10 10.51 -21.61
C GLU A 211 17.08 11.56 -21.21
N ARG A 212 15.84 11.46 -21.73
CA ARG A 212 14.75 12.39 -21.36
C ARG A 212 14.35 12.24 -19.89
N ILE A 213 14.22 10.99 -19.40
CA ILE A 213 13.95 10.72 -17.96
C ILE A 213 15.07 11.31 -17.08
N ILE A 214 16.33 11.07 -17.43
CA ILE A 214 17.48 11.63 -16.72
C ILE A 214 17.43 13.16 -16.73
N SER A 215 17.09 13.79 -17.86
CA SER A 215 16.99 15.24 -17.99
C SER A 215 15.90 15.86 -17.08
N ILE A 216 14.73 15.24 -17.00
CA ILE A 216 13.66 15.69 -16.08
C ILE A 216 14.10 15.47 -14.63
N THR A 217 14.60 14.29 -14.30
CA THR A 217 15.02 13.93 -12.96
C THR A 217 16.14 14.86 -12.45
N ALA A 218 17.08 15.23 -13.32
CA ALA A 218 18.21 16.12 -12.98
C ALA A 218 17.76 17.52 -12.53
N GLN A 219 16.55 17.94 -12.86
CA GLN A 219 16.01 19.25 -12.50
C GLN A 219 15.33 19.26 -11.12
N LEU A 220 15.13 18.08 -10.49
CA LEU A 220 14.63 18.04 -9.11
C LEU A 220 15.55 18.85 -8.20
N PRO A 221 14.97 19.74 -7.37
CA PRO A 221 15.75 20.60 -6.51
C PRO A 221 16.52 19.80 -5.45
N HIS A 222 17.68 20.32 -5.09
CA HIS A 222 18.41 19.87 -3.91
C HIS A 222 17.87 20.60 -2.67
N THR A 223 17.57 19.85 -1.63
CA THR A 223 17.32 20.42 -0.30
C THR A 223 18.00 19.54 0.71
N ALA A 224 18.93 20.11 1.47
CA ALA A 224 19.55 19.40 2.58
C ALA A 224 18.49 19.19 3.68
N ILE A 225 17.71 18.11 3.59
CA ILE A 225 16.79 17.74 4.65
C ILE A 225 17.58 16.91 5.66
N SER A 226 17.97 17.56 6.73
CA SER A 226 18.55 16.88 7.89
C SER A 226 17.49 16.49 8.93
N GLU A 227 16.21 16.45 8.55
CA GLU A 227 15.15 16.04 9.48
C GLU A 227 15.18 14.54 9.67
N THR A 228 15.74 14.11 10.79
CA THR A 228 15.52 12.75 11.28
C THR A 228 14.09 12.67 11.78
N LEU A 229 13.31 11.77 11.21
CA LEU A 229 11.95 11.52 11.66
C LEU A 229 12.01 10.74 12.98
N GLU A 230 11.80 11.43 14.09
CA GLU A 230 11.64 10.77 15.38
C GLU A 230 10.20 10.30 15.53
N LEU A 231 10.01 8.98 15.62
CA LEU A 231 8.71 8.40 15.84
C LEU A 231 8.47 8.23 17.34
N PRO A 232 7.30 8.66 17.85
CA PRO A 232 6.92 8.39 19.22
C PRO A 232 6.76 6.88 19.46
N PRO A 233 6.88 6.41 20.71
CA PRO A 233 6.65 5.01 21.03
C PRO A 233 5.21 4.60 20.74
N TYR A 234 4.99 3.33 20.46
CA TYR A 234 3.67 2.75 20.25
C TYR A 234 2.89 2.71 21.59
N HIS A 235 1.62 3.07 21.55
CA HIS A 235 0.69 2.96 22.68
C HIS A 235 -0.51 2.10 22.27
N THR A 236 -0.40 0.80 22.53
CA THR A 236 -1.44 -0.16 22.15
C THR A 236 -2.58 -0.15 23.17
N GLN A 237 -3.82 -0.15 22.67
CA GLN A 237 -5.04 -0.28 23.45
C GLN A 237 -5.82 -1.51 22.96
N HIS A 238 -6.33 -2.31 23.91
CA HIS A 238 -7.06 -3.55 23.62
C HIS A 238 -8.57 -3.35 23.83
N ASP A 239 -9.38 -4.12 23.10
CA ASP A 239 -10.83 -4.27 23.27
C ASP A 239 -11.62 -2.95 23.27
N ILE A 240 -11.67 -2.31 22.10
CA ILE A 240 -12.39 -1.05 21.88
C ILE A 240 -13.73 -1.35 21.23
N ARG A 241 -14.81 -0.88 21.85
CA ARG A 241 -16.16 -0.93 21.30
C ARG A 241 -16.67 0.48 21.07
N ILE A 242 -17.20 0.73 19.86
CA ILE A 242 -17.70 2.04 19.44
C ILE A 242 -19.16 1.89 19.08
N GLN A 243 -20.02 2.49 19.90
CA GLN A 243 -21.45 2.53 19.63
C GLN A 243 -21.74 3.40 18.39
N HIS A 244 -22.51 2.86 17.48
CA HIS A 244 -23.03 3.56 16.30
C HIS A 244 -24.51 3.24 16.14
N ASP A 245 -25.35 4.09 16.70
CA ASP A 245 -26.80 3.88 16.78
C ASP A 245 -27.42 3.65 15.40
N GLY A 246 -28.23 2.61 15.32
CA GLY A 246 -28.96 2.24 14.09
C GLY A 246 -28.09 1.54 13.04
N ALA A 247 -26.87 1.16 13.34
CA ALA A 247 -26.06 0.37 12.43
C ALA A 247 -26.62 -1.05 12.28
N LEU A 248 -26.85 -1.47 11.04
CA LEU A 248 -27.32 -2.84 10.73
C LEU A 248 -26.19 -3.86 10.76
N GLN A 249 -24.94 -3.41 10.73
CA GLN A 249 -23.74 -4.25 10.72
C GLN A 249 -22.72 -3.72 11.72
N SER A 250 -21.99 -4.64 12.32
CA SER A 250 -20.76 -4.35 13.06
C SER A 250 -19.55 -4.56 12.19
N SER A 251 -18.60 -3.63 12.22
CA SER A 251 -17.27 -3.82 11.63
C SER A 251 -16.30 -4.27 12.70
N ILE A 252 -15.69 -5.41 12.49
CA ILE A 252 -14.69 -6.02 13.37
C ILE A 252 -13.31 -5.84 12.74
N ARG A 253 -12.37 -5.31 13.53
CA ARG A 253 -10.94 -5.25 13.25
C ARG A 253 -10.19 -5.90 14.40
N MET A 254 -9.36 -6.92 14.08
CA MET A 254 -8.52 -7.58 15.07
C MET A 254 -7.10 -7.71 14.53
N GLY A 255 -6.09 -7.53 15.37
CA GLY A 255 -4.71 -7.67 14.92
C GLY A 255 -3.70 -7.18 15.94
N ARG A 256 -2.45 -7.05 15.54
CA ARG A 256 -1.36 -6.61 16.39
C ARG A 256 -0.23 -5.99 15.60
N LEU A 257 0.64 -5.24 16.27
CA LEU A 257 1.92 -4.81 15.72
C LEU A 257 2.77 -6.00 15.31
N LEU A 258 3.41 -5.86 14.17
CA LEU A 258 4.43 -6.76 13.65
C LEU A 258 5.69 -5.97 13.27
N PHE A 259 6.61 -6.69 12.72
CA PHE A 259 7.89 -6.24 12.20
C PHE A 259 7.77 -5.74 10.75
N THR A 260 8.85 -5.16 10.24
CA THR A 260 8.98 -4.74 8.83
C THR A 260 9.29 -5.91 7.89
N ARG A 261 9.26 -5.67 6.58
CA ARG A 261 9.55 -6.68 5.54
C ARG A 261 10.94 -7.31 5.62
N THR A 262 11.88 -6.68 6.33
CA THR A 262 13.25 -7.19 6.47
C THR A 262 13.42 -8.25 7.56
N HIS A 263 12.36 -8.53 8.34
CA HIS A 263 12.41 -9.51 9.42
C HIS A 263 12.39 -10.94 8.88
N GLU A 264 13.12 -11.86 9.51
CA GLU A 264 13.24 -13.28 9.12
C GLU A 264 11.90 -14.02 9.11
N ASP A 265 11.00 -13.67 10.02
CA ASP A 265 9.65 -14.27 10.12
C ASP A 265 8.66 -13.69 9.10
N PHE A 266 9.06 -12.69 8.27
CA PHE A 266 8.11 -11.99 7.39
C PHE A 266 7.44 -12.92 6.39
N VAL A 267 8.21 -13.66 5.60
CA VAL A 267 7.66 -14.55 4.55
C VAL A 267 6.85 -15.71 5.15
N PRO A 268 7.31 -16.44 6.16
CA PRO A 268 6.50 -17.50 6.76
C PRO A 268 5.26 -16.96 7.49
N MET A 269 5.29 -15.72 8.01
CA MET A 269 4.11 -15.06 8.56
C MET A 269 3.09 -14.69 7.48
N GLN A 270 3.53 -14.37 6.24
CA GLN A 270 2.63 -14.23 5.09
C GLN A 270 1.93 -15.56 4.78
N VAL A 271 2.66 -16.71 4.84
CA VAL A 271 2.05 -18.03 4.65
C VAL A 271 1.01 -18.30 5.73
N LEU A 272 1.30 -18.01 7.00
CA LEU A 272 0.35 -18.13 8.10
C LEU A 272 -0.89 -17.26 7.86
N SER A 273 -0.72 -15.99 7.51
CA SER A 273 -1.82 -15.07 7.22
C SER A 273 -2.69 -15.55 6.05
N MET A 274 -2.06 -16.16 5.04
CA MET A 274 -2.77 -16.76 3.90
C MET A 274 -3.62 -17.95 4.32
N VAL A 275 -3.09 -18.86 5.16
CA VAL A 275 -3.85 -19.99 5.73
C VAL A 275 -5.03 -19.49 6.55
N LEU A 276 -4.81 -18.48 7.40
CA LEU A 276 -5.82 -17.94 8.30
C LEU A 276 -6.98 -17.29 7.55
N GLY A 277 -6.68 -16.33 6.65
CA GLY A 277 -7.72 -15.49 6.02
C GLY A 277 -7.31 -14.84 4.69
N GLY A 278 -6.22 -15.27 4.04
CA GLY A 278 -5.66 -14.59 2.89
C GLY A 278 -6.30 -14.95 1.54
N TYR A 279 -7.18 -15.93 1.48
CA TYR A 279 -7.84 -16.35 0.23
C TYR A 279 -9.24 -16.89 0.48
N PHE A 280 -10.00 -17.11 -0.59
CA PHE A 280 -11.41 -17.51 -0.51
C PHE A 280 -11.62 -18.86 0.21
N GLY A 281 -10.70 -19.82 0.10
CA GLY A 281 -10.75 -21.10 0.77
C GLY A 281 -10.04 -21.14 2.13
N SER A 282 -9.63 -20.02 2.68
CA SER A 282 -8.95 -19.89 3.98
C SER A 282 -9.87 -20.27 5.15
N ARG A 283 -9.28 -20.56 6.29
CA ARG A 283 -10.02 -21.03 7.48
C ARG A 283 -11.11 -20.08 7.92
N LEU A 284 -10.80 -18.79 8.06
CA LEU A 284 -11.80 -17.78 8.42
C LEU A 284 -12.93 -17.67 7.41
N MET A 285 -12.62 -17.73 6.10
CA MET A 285 -13.64 -17.70 5.06
C MET A 285 -14.54 -18.94 5.10
N GLN A 286 -13.96 -20.13 5.28
CA GLN A 286 -14.72 -21.37 5.40
C GLN A 286 -15.62 -21.38 6.63
N ASN A 287 -15.10 -20.91 7.77
CA ASN A 287 -15.86 -20.86 9.02
C ASN A 287 -16.95 -19.79 9.00
N LEU A 288 -16.57 -18.50 8.89
CA LEU A 288 -17.53 -17.40 9.09
C LEU A 288 -18.48 -17.20 7.92
N ARG A 289 -18.00 -17.41 6.67
CA ARG A 289 -18.82 -17.21 5.48
C ARG A 289 -19.58 -18.45 5.07
N GLU A 290 -18.88 -19.57 4.83
CA GLU A 290 -19.48 -20.76 4.21
C GLU A 290 -20.29 -21.58 5.22
N GLN A 291 -19.78 -21.80 6.43
CA GLN A 291 -20.42 -22.64 7.45
C GLN A 291 -21.46 -21.87 8.27
N ASN A 292 -21.12 -20.68 8.74
CA ASN A 292 -21.98 -19.89 9.63
C ASN A 292 -22.81 -18.82 8.92
N GLY A 293 -22.42 -18.36 7.72
CA GLY A 293 -23.15 -17.32 6.99
C GLY A 293 -23.15 -15.94 7.65
N PHE A 294 -22.19 -15.65 8.54
CA PHE A 294 -22.13 -14.41 9.31
C PHE A 294 -21.69 -13.19 8.49
N THR A 295 -20.96 -13.42 7.40
CA THR A 295 -20.37 -12.35 6.59
C THR A 295 -20.31 -12.70 5.11
N TYR A 296 -20.22 -11.68 4.27
CA TYR A 296 -19.86 -11.84 2.86
C TYR A 296 -18.37 -12.06 2.64
N GLY A 297 -17.54 -11.66 3.60
CA GLY A 297 -16.09 -11.84 3.51
C GLY A 297 -15.36 -11.44 4.78
N ILE A 298 -14.31 -12.19 5.06
CA ILE A 298 -13.35 -11.92 6.11
C ILE A 298 -11.96 -12.12 5.54
N PHE A 299 -11.02 -11.30 5.91
CA PHE A 299 -9.65 -11.44 5.45
C PHE A 299 -8.65 -11.26 6.59
N SER A 300 -7.49 -11.89 6.42
CA SER A 300 -6.28 -11.67 7.19
C SER A 300 -5.19 -11.16 6.27
N ALA A 301 -4.56 -10.06 6.62
CA ALA A 301 -3.50 -9.45 5.84
C ALA A 301 -2.41 -8.83 6.71
N MET A 302 -1.18 -8.85 6.21
CA MET A 302 -0.07 -8.08 6.79
C MET A 302 0.00 -6.73 6.08
N VAL A 303 -0.02 -5.66 6.84
CA VAL A 303 0.19 -4.29 6.36
C VAL A 303 1.59 -3.85 6.77
N ASN A 304 2.35 -3.30 5.82
CA ASN A 304 3.74 -2.94 6.03
C ASN A 304 3.95 -1.46 5.78
N PHE A 305 4.73 -0.86 6.65
CA PHE A 305 5.26 0.50 6.54
C PHE A 305 6.79 0.45 6.58
N GLN A 306 7.42 1.57 6.28
CA GLN A 306 8.89 1.67 6.32
C GLN A 306 9.47 1.33 7.69
N ASN A 307 8.79 1.73 8.76
CA ASN A 307 9.31 1.60 10.13
C ASN A 307 8.51 0.63 11.01
N SER A 308 7.47 0.00 10.49
CA SER A 308 6.59 -0.88 11.25
C SER A 308 5.76 -1.77 10.34
N GLY A 309 5.01 -2.69 10.94
CA GLY A 309 3.98 -3.47 10.29
C GLY A 309 2.92 -3.91 11.29
N TYR A 310 1.82 -4.43 10.80
CA TYR A 310 0.80 -5.07 11.63
C TYR A 310 0.07 -6.17 10.87
N LEU A 311 -0.44 -7.14 11.60
CA LEU A 311 -1.46 -8.07 11.11
C LEU A 311 -2.83 -7.48 11.33
N ALA A 312 -3.71 -7.59 10.35
CA ALA A 312 -5.12 -7.26 10.49
C ALA A 312 -6.01 -8.39 10.02
N ILE A 313 -7.00 -8.73 10.82
CA ILE A 313 -8.18 -9.51 10.46
C ILE A 313 -9.33 -8.51 10.38
N ALA A 314 -10.12 -8.54 9.31
CA ALA A 314 -11.20 -7.59 9.12
C ALA A 314 -12.43 -8.23 8.49
N THR A 315 -13.60 -7.90 9.02
CA THR A 315 -14.90 -8.35 8.52
C THR A 315 -16.01 -7.38 8.89
N GLN A 316 -17.15 -7.54 8.23
CA GLN A 316 -18.43 -6.93 8.61
C GLN A 316 -19.48 -8.03 8.77
N VAL A 317 -20.21 -7.98 9.86
CA VAL A 317 -21.23 -8.99 10.23
C VAL A 317 -22.53 -8.29 10.64
N GLY A 318 -23.64 -8.98 10.64
CA GLY A 318 -24.86 -8.47 11.28
C GLY A 318 -24.60 -8.18 12.76
N THR A 319 -25.22 -7.13 13.32
CA THR A 319 -24.99 -6.74 14.72
C THR A 319 -25.34 -7.87 15.69
N GLU A 320 -26.37 -8.66 15.39
CA GLU A 320 -26.86 -9.78 16.18
C GLU A 320 -25.88 -10.97 16.29
N VAL A 321 -24.94 -11.09 15.35
CA VAL A 321 -23.95 -12.19 15.30
C VAL A 321 -22.53 -11.73 15.64
N THR A 322 -22.36 -10.50 16.08
CA THR A 322 -21.04 -9.91 16.37
C THR A 322 -20.21 -10.75 17.34
N GLU A 323 -20.78 -11.13 18.48
CA GLU A 323 -20.07 -11.93 19.49
C GLU A 323 -19.75 -13.34 18.98
N ALA A 324 -20.71 -13.97 18.30
CA ALA A 324 -20.48 -15.29 17.69
C ALA A 324 -19.36 -15.25 16.65
N ALA A 325 -19.29 -14.18 15.87
CA ALA A 325 -18.21 -13.99 14.89
C ALA A 325 -16.83 -13.83 15.56
N LEU A 326 -16.75 -13.07 16.66
CA LEU A 326 -15.53 -12.93 17.47
C LEU A 326 -15.08 -14.27 18.06
N GLU A 327 -16.02 -15.07 18.58
CA GLU A 327 -15.75 -16.41 19.09
C GLU A 327 -15.20 -17.34 17.99
N GLN A 328 -15.76 -17.28 16.78
CA GLN A 328 -15.27 -18.10 15.66
C GLN A 328 -13.89 -17.65 15.18
N ILE A 329 -13.60 -16.36 15.15
CA ILE A 329 -12.25 -15.86 14.83
C ILE A 329 -11.25 -16.36 15.90
N ALA A 330 -11.59 -16.27 17.18
CA ALA A 330 -10.75 -16.75 18.26
C ALA A 330 -10.51 -18.28 18.18
N LEU A 331 -11.53 -19.06 17.82
CA LEU A 331 -11.43 -20.50 17.60
C LEU A 331 -10.43 -20.87 16.50
N GLU A 332 -10.49 -20.19 15.34
CA GLU A 332 -9.56 -20.44 14.24
C GLU A 332 -8.11 -20.05 14.61
N ILE A 333 -7.93 -18.96 15.32
CA ILE A 333 -6.62 -18.58 15.85
C ILE A 333 -6.09 -19.62 16.83
N ASP A 334 -6.93 -20.08 17.77
CA ASP A 334 -6.54 -21.10 18.76
C ASP A 334 -6.22 -22.45 18.09
N THR A 335 -6.99 -22.83 17.08
CA THR A 335 -6.71 -24.02 16.26
C THR A 335 -5.34 -23.95 15.60
N LEU A 336 -4.99 -22.80 14.98
CA LEU A 336 -3.65 -22.60 14.38
C LEU A 336 -2.50 -22.63 15.41
N ARG A 337 -2.77 -22.22 16.65
CA ARG A 337 -1.78 -22.23 17.73
C ARG A 337 -1.54 -23.62 18.30
N ASN A 338 -2.53 -24.50 18.26
CA ASN A 338 -2.49 -25.80 18.93
C ASN A 338 -2.32 -26.98 17.96
N GLU A 339 -2.82 -26.84 16.73
CA GLU A 339 -2.83 -27.92 15.74
C GLU A 339 -1.91 -27.61 14.55
N LEU A 340 -1.40 -28.66 13.93
CA LEU A 340 -0.62 -28.52 12.70
C LEU A 340 -1.56 -28.32 11.51
N VAL A 341 -1.18 -27.42 10.62
CA VAL A 341 -1.81 -27.29 9.29
C VAL A 341 -1.57 -28.59 8.53
N SER A 342 -2.60 -29.11 7.87
CA SER A 342 -2.45 -30.34 7.08
C SER A 342 -1.50 -30.13 5.90
N GLU A 343 -0.79 -31.18 5.48
CA GLU A 343 0.12 -31.12 4.33
C GLU A 343 -0.62 -30.65 3.05
N GLN A 344 -1.84 -31.12 2.87
CA GLN A 344 -2.67 -30.74 1.71
C GLN A 344 -3.03 -29.26 1.71
N GLU A 345 -3.46 -28.70 2.85
CA GLU A 345 -3.79 -27.29 3.01
C GLU A 345 -2.54 -26.41 2.81
N LEU A 346 -1.42 -26.78 3.44
CA LEU A 346 -0.18 -26.04 3.31
C LEU A 346 0.36 -26.06 1.88
N LEU A 347 0.29 -27.19 1.18
CA LEU A 347 0.68 -27.32 -0.22
C LEU A 347 -0.21 -26.44 -1.12
N LEU A 348 -1.53 -26.42 -0.89
CA LEU A 348 -2.45 -25.57 -1.63
C LEU A 348 -2.09 -24.09 -1.48
N VAL A 349 -1.88 -23.62 -0.26
CA VAL A 349 -1.52 -22.23 0.03
C VAL A 349 -0.19 -21.84 -0.63
N LYS A 350 0.85 -22.68 -0.51
CA LYS A 350 2.14 -22.44 -1.16
C LYS A 350 2.01 -22.32 -2.69
N ASN A 351 1.18 -23.17 -3.29
CA ASN A 351 0.92 -23.15 -4.73
C ASN A 351 0.19 -21.89 -5.16
N MET A 352 -0.79 -21.44 -4.36
CA MET A 352 -1.50 -20.20 -4.61
C MET A 352 -0.56 -18.99 -4.54
N MET A 353 0.26 -18.91 -3.49
CA MET A 353 1.21 -17.80 -3.34
C MET A 353 2.23 -17.78 -4.48
N ALA A 354 2.75 -18.94 -4.89
CA ALA A 354 3.66 -19.03 -6.04
C ALA A 354 2.97 -18.60 -7.34
N GLY A 355 1.72 -19.03 -7.57
CA GLY A 355 0.93 -18.64 -8.74
C GLY A 355 0.64 -17.14 -8.77
N GLU A 356 0.32 -16.54 -7.62
CA GLU A 356 0.11 -15.09 -7.50
C GLU A 356 1.39 -14.29 -7.76
N MET A 357 2.54 -14.74 -7.25
CA MET A 357 3.83 -14.12 -7.58
C MET A 357 4.10 -14.14 -9.08
N MET A 358 3.82 -15.26 -9.76
CA MET A 358 3.98 -15.35 -11.22
C MET A 358 3.04 -14.41 -11.96
N ARG A 359 1.79 -14.30 -11.51
CA ARG A 359 0.80 -13.40 -12.10
C ARG A 359 1.19 -11.93 -11.97
N ILE A 360 1.72 -11.53 -10.82
CA ILE A 360 2.18 -10.15 -10.58
C ILE A 360 3.38 -9.81 -11.49
N LEU A 361 4.24 -10.78 -11.78
CA LEU A 361 5.41 -10.60 -12.62
C LEU A 361 5.12 -10.66 -14.13
N ASP A 362 3.86 -10.78 -14.52
CA ASP A 362 3.45 -10.78 -15.93
C ASP A 362 3.48 -9.35 -16.50
N GLY A 363 4.54 -9.07 -17.25
CA GLY A 363 4.73 -7.80 -17.93
C GLY A 363 5.46 -6.71 -17.13
N PRO A 364 5.82 -5.60 -17.82
CA PRO A 364 6.72 -4.58 -17.30
C PRO A 364 6.17 -3.82 -16.09
N PHE A 365 4.83 -3.73 -15.96
CA PHE A 365 4.20 -2.95 -14.90
C PHE A 365 4.27 -3.68 -13.56
N GLY A 366 3.91 -4.97 -13.54
CA GLY A 366 4.02 -5.77 -12.33
C GLY A 366 5.47 -5.93 -11.85
N ILE A 367 6.40 -6.11 -12.80
CA ILE A 367 7.84 -6.14 -12.48
C ILE A 367 8.28 -4.80 -11.86
N ALA A 368 7.82 -3.65 -12.37
CA ALA A 368 8.13 -2.33 -11.83
C ALA A 368 7.56 -2.15 -10.41
N ASP A 369 6.34 -2.62 -10.15
CA ASP A 369 5.72 -2.53 -8.83
C ASP A 369 6.52 -3.33 -7.80
N VAL A 370 6.84 -4.60 -8.10
CA VAL A 370 7.64 -5.44 -7.20
C VAL A 370 9.07 -4.91 -7.04
N THR A 371 9.68 -4.38 -8.12
CA THR A 371 10.98 -3.72 -8.04
C THR A 371 10.93 -2.52 -7.11
N THR A 372 9.90 -1.68 -7.21
CA THR A 372 9.71 -0.53 -6.32
C THR A 372 9.63 -0.97 -4.86
N GLU A 373 8.77 -1.96 -4.56
CA GLU A 373 8.64 -2.49 -3.21
C GLU A 373 9.95 -3.05 -2.65
N ASN A 374 10.72 -3.77 -3.47
CA ASN A 374 12.01 -4.31 -3.06
C ASN A 374 13.02 -3.21 -2.75
N ILE A 375 13.16 -2.23 -3.65
CA ILE A 375 14.10 -1.11 -3.48
C ILE A 375 13.80 -0.30 -2.21
N LEU A 376 12.53 -0.01 -1.94
CA LEU A 376 12.11 0.72 -0.74
C LEU A 376 12.45 -0.02 0.56
N CYS A 377 12.61 -1.35 0.50
CA CYS A 377 13.04 -2.19 1.61
C CYS A 377 14.55 -2.50 1.60
N GLY A 378 15.32 -1.95 0.65
CA GLY A 378 16.75 -2.19 0.51
C GLY A 378 17.13 -3.50 -0.18
N PHE A 379 16.19 -4.13 -0.90
CA PHE A 379 16.39 -5.36 -1.67
C PHE A 379 16.51 -5.06 -3.17
N ASP A 380 16.99 -6.05 -3.91
CA ASP A 380 16.88 -6.12 -5.37
C ASP A 380 15.91 -7.24 -5.79
N ASN A 381 15.75 -7.46 -7.09
CA ASN A 381 14.79 -8.44 -7.59
C ASN A 381 15.20 -9.91 -7.36
N SER A 382 16.42 -10.21 -6.90
CA SER A 382 16.78 -11.57 -6.45
C SER A 382 15.96 -12.01 -5.24
N HIS A 383 15.53 -11.03 -4.42
CA HIS A 383 14.67 -11.27 -3.26
C HIS A 383 13.35 -11.99 -3.60
N ILE A 384 12.87 -11.88 -4.84
CA ILE A 384 11.66 -12.57 -5.29
C ILE A 384 11.88 -14.08 -5.32
N ALA A 385 13.03 -14.52 -5.85
CA ALA A 385 13.39 -15.94 -5.86
C ALA A 385 13.63 -16.46 -4.44
N ASP A 386 14.26 -15.67 -3.59
CA ASP A 386 14.48 -16.00 -2.17
C ASP A 386 13.16 -16.16 -1.42
N ASN A 387 12.19 -15.28 -1.67
CA ASN A 387 10.85 -15.36 -1.09
C ASN A 387 10.10 -16.61 -1.54
N LEU A 388 10.13 -16.95 -2.84
CA LEU A 388 9.53 -18.17 -3.33
C LEU A 388 10.13 -19.41 -2.66
N ASP A 389 11.44 -19.46 -2.54
CA ASP A 389 12.14 -20.56 -1.88
C ASP A 389 11.81 -20.62 -0.39
N ARG A 390 11.70 -19.46 0.28
CA ARG A 390 11.30 -19.37 1.68
C ARG A 390 9.86 -19.85 1.91
N ILE A 391 8.92 -19.47 1.02
CA ILE A 391 7.53 -19.99 1.03
C ILE A 391 7.53 -21.51 0.96
N ARG A 392 8.31 -22.10 0.04
CA ARG A 392 8.39 -23.55 -0.14
C ARG A 392 8.92 -24.28 1.10
N ARG A 393 9.91 -23.72 1.77
CA ARG A 393 10.55 -24.31 2.96
C ARG A 393 9.72 -24.16 4.23
N THR A 394 8.74 -23.28 4.27
CA THR A 394 7.87 -23.09 5.44
C THR A 394 7.15 -24.41 5.79
N THR A 395 7.24 -24.85 7.04
CA THR A 395 6.65 -26.12 7.51
C THR A 395 5.40 -25.87 8.36
N ALA A 396 4.62 -26.91 8.60
CA ALA A 396 3.43 -26.83 9.46
C ALA A 396 3.82 -26.54 10.93
N GLU A 397 4.97 -27.08 11.39
CA GLU A 397 5.50 -26.82 12.72
C GLU A 397 5.91 -25.34 12.87
N GLU A 398 6.52 -24.77 11.82
CA GLU A 398 6.88 -23.37 11.79
C GLU A 398 5.64 -22.48 11.83
N ILE A 399 4.60 -22.78 11.05
CA ILE A 399 3.32 -22.04 11.07
C ILE A 399 2.73 -22.06 12.48
N ARG A 400 2.67 -23.23 13.14
CA ARG A 400 2.18 -23.32 14.51
C ARG A 400 3.04 -22.51 15.49
N SER A 401 4.36 -22.57 15.37
CA SER A 401 5.28 -21.80 16.21
C SER A 401 5.08 -20.29 16.05
N LEU A 402 4.89 -19.84 14.82
CA LEU A 402 4.58 -18.42 14.53
C LEU A 402 3.20 -18.02 15.07
N ALA A 403 2.20 -18.89 14.94
CA ALA A 403 0.88 -18.65 15.52
C ALA A 403 0.97 -18.50 17.05
N GLN A 404 1.75 -19.35 17.73
CA GLN A 404 1.99 -19.27 19.17
C GLN A 404 2.71 -17.96 19.55
N LYS A 405 3.67 -17.53 18.74
CA LYS A 405 4.48 -16.32 18.97
C LYS A 405 3.71 -15.02 18.67
N TYR A 406 2.93 -15.00 17.60
CA TYR A 406 2.36 -13.77 17.06
C TYR A 406 0.82 -13.68 17.14
N LEU A 407 0.12 -14.75 17.42
CA LEU A 407 -1.34 -14.74 17.55
C LEU A 407 -1.80 -15.01 19.00
N ASP A 408 -1.00 -14.60 20.01
CA ASP A 408 -1.45 -14.68 21.38
C ASP A 408 -2.64 -13.72 21.60
N PRO A 409 -3.80 -14.20 22.07
CA PRO A 409 -4.98 -13.36 22.30
C PRO A 409 -4.71 -12.15 23.22
N LYS A 410 -3.74 -12.26 24.14
CA LYS A 410 -3.38 -11.17 25.07
C LYS A 410 -2.72 -9.98 24.37
N ASP A 411 -2.09 -10.24 23.23
CA ASP A 411 -1.39 -9.22 22.43
C ASP A 411 -2.24 -8.69 21.27
N MET A 412 -3.42 -9.27 21.06
CA MET A 412 -4.31 -8.86 19.98
C MET A 412 -5.13 -7.62 20.39
N VAL A 413 -5.20 -6.67 19.47
CA VAL A 413 -6.10 -5.51 19.56
C VAL A 413 -7.40 -5.88 18.86
N THR A 414 -8.52 -5.69 19.51
CA THR A 414 -9.85 -5.86 18.93
C THR A 414 -10.60 -4.54 18.93
N VAL A 415 -11.11 -4.14 17.78
CA VAL A 415 -11.96 -2.95 17.63
C VAL A 415 -13.25 -3.37 16.95
N VAL A 416 -14.36 -3.04 17.55
CA VAL A 416 -15.70 -3.30 17.00
C VAL A 416 -16.48 -1.98 16.97
N ALA A 417 -16.97 -1.60 15.80
CA ALA A 417 -17.89 -0.48 15.63
C ALA A 417 -19.25 -1.00 15.13
N GLY A 418 -20.32 -0.72 15.85
CA GLY A 418 -21.66 -1.22 15.53
C GLY A 418 -22.70 -0.74 16.52
N ASP A 419 -23.92 -1.24 16.40
CA ASP A 419 -24.99 -1.02 17.37
C ASP A 419 -25.05 -2.19 18.36
N PHE A 420 -24.87 -1.89 19.65
CA PHE A 420 -24.86 -2.87 20.75
C PHE A 420 -26.06 -2.69 21.69
N SER A 421 -27.07 -1.87 21.27
CA SER A 421 -28.27 -1.61 22.07
C SER A 421 -29.24 -2.80 22.11
#